data_e8aa3d077c1c0d3a81bc5ba1f73c03f8
#
_entry.id   e8aa3d077c1c0d3a81bc5ba1f73c03f8
#
_cell.length_a   1.000
_cell.length_b   1.000
_cell.length_c   1.000
_cell.angle_alpha   90.00
_cell.angle_beta   90.00
_cell.angle_gamma   90.00
#
_symmetry.space_group_name_H-M   'P 1'
#
loop_
_entity.id
_entity.type
_entity.pdbx_description
1 polymer ?
#
loop_
_entity_poly.entity_id
_entity_poly.type
_entity_poly.pdbx_seq_one_letter_code
_entity_poly.pdbx_strand_id
1 'polypeptide(L)'
;MSKVFTITEGLENMGALRTGGQGSVYKGRRFGPIITAVKLLPTPVHMENTEDKNFRSFQNEVEKLKKVNEEPNPNVVKILNSGITESGSFPFIEMEYIDGPDLEELLKEPHERIFTVKEVIKVADHLANALAHCHKVTVKHGDIKSNNVKFNIHTGNYVLLDFGLAAMSDEQRRTSIRHAGAIEFMAPEQSEGQMLFETDVYSYGVILYELLAGQVPFPLTDNGQKSRNEVLVGHLELAVPDILELRQQNLPGNWSEAKKAHEMQVPAWLLNVIGKCLEKLPQNRYADGMKLQEAIVKNSVAESGNAGRAVRLADADTSLLQMENDRLQTLLRNYQDTAAGKVADPTVVVISKPVFFVLIMGVVLMAAFLSYFLLFRNTEQKVSRTQPDRVVVPDTSGKSERKGYSWDRDKERDTTEADTTGRAYYEGETKPVQLKPVPQPEPDTTVLNLDTTVHF
;
A
#
# COMPACT_ATOMS: atom_id res chain seq x y z
N MET A 1 -13.12 17.45 -1.00
CA MET A 1 -11.71 17.90 -0.96
C MET A 1 -11.00 17.12 0.13
N SER A 2 -10.04 16.28 -0.23
CA SER A 2 -9.19 15.58 0.75
C SER A 2 -8.39 16.64 1.50
N LYS A 3 -8.44 16.65 2.84
CA LYS A 3 -7.61 17.55 3.64
C LYS A 3 -6.16 17.20 3.36
N VAL A 4 -5.45 18.06 2.65
CA VAL A 4 -3.99 18.00 2.52
C VAL A 4 -3.43 18.30 3.90
N PHE A 5 -2.83 17.30 4.53
CA PHE A 5 -2.11 17.51 5.79
C PHE A 5 -0.61 17.24 5.54
N THR A 6 0.23 17.99 6.20
CA THR A 6 1.67 17.80 6.17
C THR A 6 2.02 16.63 7.09
N ILE A 7 2.73 15.63 6.58
CA ILE A 7 3.15 14.48 7.37
C ILE A 7 4.35 14.88 8.23
N THR A 8 5.31 15.54 7.61
CA THR A 8 6.48 16.17 8.23
C THR A 8 6.98 17.29 7.33
N GLU A 9 7.84 18.16 7.84
CA GLU A 9 8.41 19.27 7.08
C GLU A 9 9.04 18.78 5.76
N GLY A 10 8.69 19.45 4.66
CA GLY A 10 9.17 19.14 3.32
C GLY A 10 8.57 17.89 2.66
N LEU A 11 7.50 17.31 3.24
CA LEU A 11 6.80 16.15 2.68
C LEU A 11 5.30 16.44 2.53
N GLU A 12 4.88 16.73 1.31
CA GLU A 12 3.47 16.96 0.97
C GLU A 12 2.71 15.64 0.78
N ASN A 13 1.51 15.56 1.31
CA ASN A 13 0.60 14.44 1.08
C ASN A 13 -0.16 14.64 -0.24
N MET A 14 0.02 13.73 -1.20
CA MET A 14 -0.65 13.74 -2.51
C MET A 14 -1.91 12.87 -2.56
N GLY A 15 -2.24 12.12 -1.50
CA GLY A 15 -3.40 11.26 -1.42
C GLY A 15 -3.10 9.87 -0.89
N ALA A 16 -4.14 9.18 -0.42
CA ALA A 16 -4.03 7.81 0.08
C ALA A 16 -3.86 6.83 -1.09
N LEU A 17 -2.90 5.93 -0.98
CA LEU A 17 -2.70 4.79 -1.88
C LEU A 17 -3.46 3.56 -1.36
N ARG A 18 -3.37 3.32 -0.05
CA ARG A 18 -3.97 2.15 0.60
C ARG A 18 -4.28 2.44 2.06
N THR A 19 -5.36 1.87 2.57
CA THR A 19 -5.72 1.91 4.00
C THR A 19 -6.09 0.50 4.45
N GLY A 20 -5.57 0.06 5.58
CA GLY A 20 -5.82 -1.27 6.14
C GLY A 20 -5.55 -1.35 7.64
N GLY A 21 -5.67 -2.53 8.21
CA GLY A 21 -5.49 -2.76 9.66
C GLY A 21 -4.07 -2.47 10.17
N GLN A 22 -3.07 -2.49 9.29
CA GLN A 22 -1.67 -2.19 9.61
C GLN A 22 -1.30 -0.71 9.42
N GLY A 23 -2.26 0.14 9.06
CA GLY A 23 -2.07 1.58 8.82
C GLY A 23 -2.52 2.03 7.44
N SER A 24 -2.12 3.23 7.09
CA SER A 24 -2.43 3.85 5.80
C SER A 24 -1.16 4.26 5.08
N VAL A 25 -1.11 4.00 3.77
CA VAL A 25 -0.01 4.38 2.89
C VAL A 25 -0.46 5.55 2.01
N TYR A 26 0.35 6.59 1.95
CA TYR A 26 0.10 7.80 1.19
C TYR A 26 1.17 7.99 0.12
N LYS A 27 0.78 8.56 -1.01
CA LYS A 27 1.70 9.11 -1.98
C LYS A 27 2.19 10.45 -1.45
N GLY A 28 3.50 10.58 -1.25
CA GLY A 28 4.14 11.80 -0.78
C GLY A 28 4.95 12.46 -1.89
N ARG A 29 5.18 13.76 -1.78
CA ARG A 29 6.10 14.51 -2.64
C ARG A 29 7.04 15.33 -1.77
N ARG A 30 8.34 15.11 -1.92
CA ARG A 30 9.37 15.98 -1.34
C ARG A 30 9.58 17.23 -2.20
N PHE A 31 10.26 18.23 -1.65
CA PHE A 31 10.69 19.40 -2.44
C PHE A 31 11.39 18.95 -3.72
N GLY A 32 10.82 19.31 -4.86
CA GLY A 32 11.20 18.83 -6.18
C GLY A 32 10.29 17.71 -6.71
N PRO A 33 10.69 17.01 -7.79
CA PRO A 33 9.86 15.98 -8.42
C PRO A 33 9.94 14.59 -7.76
N ILE A 34 10.52 14.46 -6.57
CA ILE A 34 10.73 13.16 -5.91
C ILE A 34 9.42 12.70 -5.28
N ILE A 35 8.87 11.63 -5.83
CA ILE A 35 7.66 10.97 -5.33
C ILE A 35 8.06 9.84 -4.39
N THR A 36 7.40 9.74 -3.24
CA THR A 36 7.64 8.75 -2.21
C THR A 36 6.34 8.07 -1.78
N ALA A 37 6.43 6.91 -1.15
CA ALA A 37 5.33 6.28 -0.45
C ALA A 37 5.54 6.46 1.07
N VAL A 38 4.49 6.87 1.78
CA VAL A 38 4.58 7.13 3.22
C VAL A 38 3.56 6.28 3.95
N LYS A 39 4.04 5.34 4.74
CA LYS A 39 3.22 4.49 5.60
C LYS A 39 3.06 5.17 6.96
N LEU A 40 1.82 5.49 7.33
CA LEU A 40 1.44 5.92 8.67
C LEU A 40 0.99 4.70 9.48
N LEU A 41 1.60 4.49 10.64
CA LEU A 41 1.18 3.43 11.55
C LEU A 41 -0.07 3.86 12.32
N PRO A 42 -1.02 2.94 12.56
CA PRO A 42 -2.33 3.30 13.12
C PRO A 42 -2.30 3.61 14.61
N THR A 43 -1.27 3.17 15.31
CA THR A 43 -1.16 3.31 16.76
C THR A 43 -0.36 4.56 17.09
N PRO A 44 -0.95 5.55 17.78
CA PRO A 44 -0.23 6.71 18.23
C PRO A 44 0.84 6.33 19.28
N VAL A 45 1.92 7.07 19.31
CA VAL A 45 3.02 6.91 20.26
C VAL A 45 3.21 8.17 21.08
N HIS A 46 3.61 8.03 22.33
CA HIS A 46 3.93 9.14 23.22
C HIS A 46 5.45 9.24 23.39
N MET A 47 6.07 10.18 22.69
CA MET A 47 7.53 10.37 22.72
C MET A 47 8.09 10.72 24.11
N GLU A 48 7.30 11.32 24.96
CA GLU A 48 7.70 11.70 26.30
C GLU A 48 7.82 10.49 27.26
N ASN A 49 7.21 9.36 26.87
CA ASN A 49 7.27 8.12 27.65
C ASN A 49 8.18 7.11 26.97
N THR A 50 9.45 7.05 27.39
CA THR A 50 10.44 6.08 26.92
C THR A 50 10.05 4.61 27.25
N GLU A 51 9.02 4.39 28.07
CA GLU A 51 8.47 3.08 28.38
C GLU A 51 7.28 2.70 27.50
N ASP A 52 6.84 3.56 26.59
CA ASP A 52 5.78 3.24 25.64
C ASP A 52 6.18 2.04 24.77
N LYS A 53 5.46 0.94 24.93
CA LYS A 53 5.68 -0.29 24.15
C LYS A 53 5.57 -0.07 22.66
N ASN A 54 4.65 0.79 22.22
CA ASN A 54 4.44 1.07 20.80
C ASN A 54 5.61 1.85 20.22
N PHE A 55 6.16 2.81 20.98
CA PHE A 55 7.35 3.57 20.58
C PHE A 55 8.57 2.66 20.46
N ARG A 56 8.82 1.80 21.46
CA ARG A 56 9.92 0.82 21.40
C ARG A 56 9.76 -0.16 20.22
N SER A 57 8.55 -0.64 20.00
CA SER A 57 8.26 -1.52 18.85
C SER A 57 8.57 -0.82 17.54
N PHE A 58 8.14 0.43 17.39
CA PHE A 58 8.44 1.24 16.22
C PHE A 58 9.94 1.46 16.03
N GLN A 59 10.67 1.81 17.10
CA GLN A 59 12.14 1.96 17.03
C GLN A 59 12.84 0.69 16.59
N ASN A 60 12.48 -0.46 17.18
CA ASN A 60 13.04 -1.76 16.79
C ASN A 60 12.77 -2.09 15.31
N GLU A 61 11.60 -1.72 14.83
CA GLU A 61 11.24 -1.90 13.42
C GLU A 61 12.10 -1.03 12.51
N VAL A 62 12.22 0.24 12.84
CA VAL A 62 13.07 1.17 12.09
C VAL A 62 14.54 0.67 12.05
N GLU A 63 15.05 0.12 13.13
CA GLU A 63 16.40 -0.46 13.17
C GLU A 63 16.52 -1.67 12.23
N LYS A 64 15.55 -2.58 12.22
CA LYS A 64 15.53 -3.72 11.29
C LYS A 64 15.49 -3.24 9.84
N LEU A 65 14.61 -2.28 9.53
CA LEU A 65 14.51 -1.70 8.20
C LEU A 65 15.80 -1.01 7.77
N LYS A 66 16.46 -0.27 8.66
CA LYS A 66 17.77 0.32 8.39
C LYS A 66 18.79 -0.76 8.06
N LYS A 67 18.82 -1.84 8.84
CA LYS A 67 19.75 -2.96 8.63
C LYS A 67 19.54 -3.64 7.27
N VAL A 68 18.31 -3.84 6.85
CA VAL A 68 17.97 -4.37 5.51
C VAL A 68 18.40 -3.40 4.41
N ASN A 69 18.38 -2.08 4.68
CA ASN A 69 18.70 -1.04 3.71
C ASN A 69 20.16 -0.56 3.75
N GLU A 70 21.04 -1.13 4.59
CA GLU A 70 22.48 -0.82 4.59
C GLU A 70 23.12 -1.17 3.24
N GLU A 71 22.73 -2.29 2.65
CA GLU A 71 23.10 -2.68 1.29
C GLU A 71 21.87 -2.59 0.38
N PRO A 72 21.92 -1.83 -0.74
CA PRO A 72 20.78 -1.76 -1.67
C PRO A 72 20.48 -3.12 -2.31
N ASN A 73 19.21 -3.48 -2.37
CA ASN A 73 18.75 -4.65 -3.11
C ASN A 73 17.62 -4.26 -4.08
N PRO A 74 17.69 -4.61 -5.38
CA PRO A 74 16.72 -4.18 -6.38
C PRO A 74 15.32 -4.82 -6.20
N ASN A 75 15.21 -5.83 -5.35
CA ASN A 75 13.95 -6.55 -5.08
C ASN A 75 13.38 -6.28 -3.68
N VAL A 76 13.97 -5.34 -2.94
CA VAL A 76 13.49 -4.88 -1.62
C VAL A 76 13.28 -3.38 -1.68
N VAL A 77 12.15 -2.91 -1.17
CA VAL A 77 11.83 -1.47 -1.14
C VAL A 77 12.87 -0.68 -0.34
N LYS A 78 13.31 0.44 -0.92
CA LYS A 78 14.25 1.32 -0.25
C LYS A 78 13.54 2.22 0.74
N ILE A 79 14.01 2.21 1.99
CA ILE A 79 13.56 3.14 3.03
C ILE A 79 14.33 4.44 2.91
N LEU A 80 13.62 5.55 2.89
CA LEU A 80 14.18 6.89 2.72
C LEU A 80 14.27 7.64 4.05
N ASN A 81 13.23 7.50 4.88
CA ASN A 81 13.14 8.18 6.17
C ASN A 81 12.15 7.48 7.09
N SER A 82 12.21 7.79 8.38
CA SER A 82 11.22 7.37 9.37
C SER A 82 11.18 8.41 10.49
N GLY A 83 10.03 8.53 11.12
CA GLY A 83 9.85 9.53 12.19
C GLY A 83 8.45 9.49 12.76
N ILE A 84 8.10 10.58 13.41
CA ILE A 84 6.77 10.83 13.95
C ILE A 84 6.22 12.07 13.26
N THR A 85 4.93 12.07 12.96
CA THR A 85 4.26 13.19 12.29
C THR A 85 4.39 14.47 13.11
N GLU A 86 4.29 15.62 12.46
CA GLU A 86 4.33 16.95 13.13
C GLU A 86 3.23 17.11 14.19
N SER A 87 2.11 16.41 14.02
CA SER A 87 1.08 16.32 15.07
C SER A 87 1.56 15.64 16.35
N GLY A 88 2.77 15.03 16.31
CA GLY A 88 3.45 14.44 17.46
C GLY A 88 2.92 13.09 17.90
N SER A 89 2.05 12.46 17.11
CA SER A 89 1.35 11.26 17.58
C SER A 89 1.57 10.01 16.77
N PHE A 90 1.70 10.10 15.43
CA PHE A 90 1.73 8.91 14.57
C PHE A 90 3.10 8.64 14.00
N PRO A 91 3.64 7.41 14.18
CA PRO A 91 4.86 6.99 13.51
C PRO A 91 4.64 6.89 11.99
N PHE A 92 5.66 7.23 11.22
CA PHE A 92 5.66 7.05 9.77
C PHE A 92 6.95 6.41 9.28
N ILE A 93 6.85 5.72 8.17
CA ILE A 93 7.96 5.20 7.38
C ILE A 93 7.81 5.74 5.97
N GLU A 94 8.81 6.46 5.50
CA GLU A 94 8.89 6.95 4.13
C GLU A 94 9.79 6.04 3.31
N MET A 95 9.30 5.60 2.16
CA MET A 95 10.00 4.68 1.26
C MET A 95 9.91 5.15 -0.19
N GLU A 96 10.73 4.59 -1.05
CA GLU A 96 10.62 4.82 -2.47
C GLU A 96 9.22 4.45 -2.97
N TYR A 97 8.71 5.24 -3.91
CA TYR A 97 7.45 4.93 -4.58
C TYR A 97 7.72 3.98 -5.75
N ILE A 98 7.21 2.77 -5.65
CA ILE A 98 7.27 1.80 -6.75
C ILE A 98 6.07 2.04 -7.66
N ASP A 99 6.33 2.54 -8.86
CA ASP A 99 5.30 2.78 -9.86
C ASP A 99 4.98 1.47 -10.58
N GLY A 100 3.72 1.07 -10.51
CA GLY A 100 3.23 -0.16 -11.12
C GLY A 100 2.24 -0.92 -10.22
N PRO A 101 1.62 -1.99 -10.75
CA PRO A 101 0.66 -2.82 -10.03
C PRO A 101 1.35 -3.77 -9.04
N ASP A 102 0.61 -4.21 -8.03
CA ASP A 102 1.02 -5.34 -7.21
C ASP A 102 0.58 -6.68 -7.83
N LEU A 103 1.06 -7.81 -7.28
CA LEU A 103 0.74 -9.14 -7.83
C LEU A 103 -0.75 -9.46 -7.71
N GLU A 104 -1.44 -8.99 -6.66
CA GLU A 104 -2.88 -9.18 -6.51
C GLU A 104 -3.66 -8.43 -7.59
N GLU A 105 -3.24 -7.21 -7.94
CA GLU A 105 -3.80 -6.43 -9.05
C GLU A 105 -3.55 -7.11 -10.40
N LEU A 106 -2.35 -7.70 -10.59
CA LEU A 106 -1.98 -8.42 -11.81
C LEU A 106 -2.71 -9.76 -12.03
N LEU A 107 -3.36 -10.31 -10.99
CA LEU A 107 -4.20 -11.51 -11.07
C LEU A 107 -5.69 -11.19 -11.30
N LYS A 108 -6.06 -9.91 -11.38
CA LYS A 108 -7.45 -9.43 -11.56
C LYS A 108 -7.63 -8.78 -12.94
N GLU A 109 -8.85 -8.72 -13.41
CA GLU A 109 -9.20 -7.97 -14.62
C GLU A 109 -8.66 -6.52 -14.55
N PRO A 110 -8.10 -6.02 -15.67
CA PRO A 110 -8.09 -6.55 -17.02
C PRO A 110 -6.98 -7.58 -17.34
N HIS A 111 -6.22 -8.05 -16.35
CA HIS A 111 -5.16 -9.04 -16.50
C HIS A 111 -5.72 -10.46 -16.45
N GLU A 112 -4.87 -11.43 -16.80
CA GLU A 112 -5.22 -12.83 -16.73
C GLU A 112 -5.12 -13.35 -15.28
N ARG A 113 -5.92 -14.35 -14.93
CA ARG A 113 -5.92 -14.96 -13.59
C ARG A 113 -4.67 -15.74 -13.25
N ILE A 114 -3.86 -16.10 -14.25
CA ILE A 114 -2.61 -16.85 -14.11
C ILE A 114 -1.47 -16.14 -14.81
N PHE A 115 -0.28 -16.34 -14.29
CA PHE A 115 0.95 -15.88 -14.92
C PHE A 115 1.48 -16.91 -15.92
N THR A 116 2.26 -16.44 -16.92
CA THR A 116 3.07 -17.35 -17.75
C THR A 116 4.14 -18.02 -16.88
N VAL A 117 4.53 -19.25 -17.23
CA VAL A 117 5.59 -19.98 -16.50
C VAL A 117 6.87 -19.15 -16.41
N LYS A 118 7.24 -18.47 -17.50
CA LYS A 118 8.41 -17.60 -17.56
C LYS A 118 8.33 -16.46 -16.54
N GLU A 119 7.18 -15.82 -16.42
CA GLU A 119 7.01 -14.71 -15.47
C GLU A 119 6.97 -15.22 -14.03
N VAL A 120 6.41 -16.41 -13.77
CA VAL A 120 6.48 -17.04 -12.43
C VAL A 120 7.93 -17.33 -12.04
N ILE A 121 8.76 -17.83 -12.95
CA ILE A 121 10.19 -18.07 -12.69
C ILE A 121 10.90 -16.75 -12.34
N LYS A 122 10.58 -15.66 -13.04
CA LYS A 122 11.13 -14.33 -12.74
C LYS A 122 10.70 -13.82 -11.37
N VAL A 123 9.42 -13.97 -11.01
CA VAL A 123 8.95 -13.63 -9.65
C VAL A 123 9.67 -14.48 -8.62
N ALA A 124 9.83 -15.79 -8.89
CA ALA A 124 10.51 -16.71 -7.99
C ALA A 124 11.96 -16.27 -7.71
N ASP A 125 12.70 -15.88 -8.74
CA ASP A 125 14.08 -15.39 -8.61
C ASP A 125 14.15 -14.07 -7.82
N HIS A 126 13.32 -13.09 -8.17
CA HIS A 126 13.33 -11.79 -7.54
C HIS A 126 12.92 -11.85 -6.06
N LEU A 127 11.90 -12.63 -5.72
CA LEU A 127 11.48 -12.78 -4.33
C LEU A 127 12.45 -13.63 -3.51
N ALA A 128 13.05 -14.68 -4.09
CA ALA A 128 14.09 -15.45 -3.42
C ALA A 128 15.31 -14.57 -3.12
N ASN A 129 15.69 -13.66 -4.04
CA ASN A 129 16.76 -12.67 -3.80
C ASN A 129 16.37 -11.71 -2.66
N ALA A 130 15.14 -11.19 -2.65
CA ALA A 130 14.66 -10.32 -1.57
C ALA A 130 14.73 -11.02 -0.20
N LEU A 131 14.23 -12.28 -0.13
CA LEU A 131 14.25 -13.05 1.11
C LEU A 131 15.66 -13.40 1.58
N ALA A 132 16.54 -13.80 0.65
CA ALA A 132 17.95 -14.06 0.98
C ALA A 132 18.63 -12.83 1.56
N HIS A 133 18.36 -11.66 0.98
CA HIS A 133 18.89 -10.38 1.47
C HIS A 133 18.42 -10.08 2.89
N CYS A 134 17.12 -10.17 3.16
CA CYS A 134 16.56 -9.93 4.50
C CYS A 134 17.08 -10.93 5.53
N HIS A 135 17.09 -12.23 5.20
CA HIS A 135 17.51 -13.29 6.12
C HIS A 135 19.02 -13.25 6.41
N LYS A 136 19.87 -12.84 5.44
CA LYS A 136 21.30 -12.61 5.63
C LYS A 136 21.59 -11.64 6.79
N VAL A 137 20.74 -10.61 6.93
CA VAL A 137 20.83 -9.63 8.04
C VAL A 137 19.92 -9.98 9.22
N THR A 138 19.43 -11.22 9.29
CA THR A 138 18.60 -11.75 10.37
C THR A 138 17.24 -11.07 10.54
N VAL A 139 16.70 -10.48 9.46
CA VAL A 139 15.38 -9.87 9.44
C VAL A 139 14.39 -10.81 8.76
N LYS A 140 13.31 -11.12 9.44
CA LYS A 140 12.15 -11.87 8.92
C LYS A 140 11.10 -10.87 8.48
N HIS A 141 10.43 -11.13 7.34
CA HIS A 141 9.39 -10.25 6.81
C HIS A 141 8.05 -10.43 7.54
N GLY A 142 7.54 -11.65 7.59
CA GLY A 142 6.37 -12.06 8.37
C GLY A 142 5.00 -11.66 7.82
N ASP A 143 4.92 -10.97 6.67
CA ASP A 143 3.67 -10.62 5.98
C ASP A 143 3.83 -10.69 4.46
N ILE A 144 4.39 -11.79 3.98
CA ILE A 144 4.58 -12.02 2.55
C ILE A 144 3.26 -12.45 1.93
N LYS A 145 2.78 -11.68 0.94
CA LYS A 145 1.53 -11.90 0.21
C LYS A 145 1.54 -11.10 -1.10
N SER A 146 0.67 -11.46 -2.03
CA SER A 146 0.67 -10.90 -3.39
C SER A 146 0.56 -9.38 -3.43
N ASN A 147 -0.22 -8.78 -2.56
CA ASN A 147 -0.35 -7.32 -2.52
C ASN A 147 0.82 -6.57 -1.82
N ASN A 148 1.80 -7.30 -1.28
CA ASN A 148 3.03 -6.73 -0.76
C ASN A 148 4.21 -6.91 -1.74
N VAL A 149 3.95 -7.31 -2.98
CA VAL A 149 4.94 -7.43 -4.05
C VAL A 149 4.50 -6.59 -5.24
N LYS A 150 5.25 -5.55 -5.58
CA LYS A 150 4.95 -4.68 -6.71
C LYS A 150 5.86 -4.93 -7.90
N PHE A 151 5.26 -4.87 -9.09
CA PHE A 151 6.00 -4.84 -10.34
C PHE A 151 6.41 -3.38 -10.64
N ASN A 152 7.71 -3.09 -10.61
CA ASN A 152 8.23 -1.79 -11.00
C ASN A 152 8.27 -1.69 -12.52
N ILE A 153 7.39 -0.86 -13.10
CA ILE A 153 7.27 -0.70 -14.56
C ILE A 153 8.51 -0.09 -15.22
N HIS A 154 9.35 0.63 -14.47
CA HIS A 154 10.54 1.29 -15.00
C HIS A 154 11.77 0.37 -15.04
N THR A 155 11.89 -0.55 -14.08
CA THR A 155 13.02 -1.47 -13.98
C THR A 155 12.68 -2.90 -14.42
N GLY A 156 11.37 -3.23 -14.48
CA GLY A 156 10.90 -4.58 -14.72
C GLY A 156 11.10 -5.54 -13.54
N ASN A 157 11.48 -5.05 -12.36
CA ASN A 157 11.70 -5.87 -11.18
C ASN A 157 10.43 -6.04 -10.35
N TYR A 158 10.30 -7.21 -9.72
CA TYR A 158 9.37 -7.40 -8.62
C TYR A 158 10.06 -6.98 -7.32
N VAL A 159 9.39 -6.14 -6.53
CA VAL A 159 9.92 -5.50 -5.34
C VAL A 159 9.05 -5.86 -4.16
N LEU A 160 9.66 -6.45 -3.14
CA LEU A 160 9.01 -6.78 -1.87
C LEU A 160 8.86 -5.52 -1.03
N LEU A 161 7.63 -5.25 -0.61
CA LEU A 161 7.22 -4.09 0.19
C LEU A 161 6.84 -4.53 1.60
N ASP A 162 6.64 -3.56 2.45
CA ASP A 162 5.84 -3.63 3.67
C ASP A 162 6.23 -4.68 4.71
N PHE A 163 7.30 -4.42 5.43
CA PHE A 163 7.74 -5.20 6.59
C PHE A 163 6.82 -5.02 7.83
N GLY A 164 5.51 -4.92 7.62
CA GLY A 164 4.54 -4.41 8.60
C GLY A 164 4.32 -5.26 9.84
N LEU A 165 4.48 -6.59 9.77
CA LEU A 165 4.29 -7.44 10.95
C LEU A 165 5.53 -7.54 11.83
N ALA A 166 6.71 -7.25 11.29
CA ALA A 166 7.92 -7.17 12.08
C ALA A 166 7.86 -6.04 13.14
N ALA A 167 7.05 -4.97 12.88
CA ALA A 167 6.84 -3.80 13.73
C ALA A 167 5.84 -4.00 14.86
N MET A 168 5.01 -5.01 14.80
CA MET A 168 3.90 -5.15 15.75
C MET A 168 4.35 -5.95 16.99
N SER A 169 3.85 -5.55 18.18
CA SER A 169 3.91 -6.38 19.36
C SER A 169 3.19 -7.71 19.09
N ASP A 170 3.56 -8.78 19.79
CA ASP A 170 2.94 -10.11 19.61
C ASP A 170 1.42 -10.07 19.71
N GLU A 171 0.86 -9.18 20.52
CA GLU A 171 -0.57 -8.98 20.69
C GLU A 171 -1.20 -8.24 19.49
N GLN A 172 -0.56 -7.20 18.98
CA GLN A 172 -0.96 -6.50 17.78
C GLN A 172 -0.82 -7.40 16.54
N ARG A 173 0.23 -8.23 16.50
CA ARG A 173 0.46 -9.24 15.46
C ARG A 173 -0.67 -10.26 15.42
N ARG A 174 -1.08 -10.82 16.57
CA ARG A 174 -2.23 -11.74 16.69
C ARG A 174 -3.53 -11.10 16.24
N THR A 175 -3.71 -9.82 16.52
CA THR A 175 -4.91 -9.06 16.10
C THR A 175 -4.88 -8.75 14.61
N SER A 176 -3.73 -8.38 14.04
CA SER A 176 -3.55 -8.09 12.63
C SER A 176 -3.67 -9.33 11.73
N ILE A 177 -3.17 -10.48 12.18
CA ILE A 177 -3.32 -11.79 11.51
C ILE A 177 -4.81 -12.16 11.37
N ARG A 178 -5.68 -11.68 12.26
CA ARG A 178 -7.13 -11.91 12.20
C ARG A 178 -7.83 -11.06 11.13
N HIS A 179 -7.15 -10.10 10.49
CA HIS A 179 -7.74 -9.29 9.44
C HIS A 179 -7.68 -9.98 8.06
N ALA A 180 -8.71 -9.76 7.26
CA ALA A 180 -8.92 -10.45 5.98
C ALA A 180 -7.72 -10.36 5.02
N GLY A 181 -7.40 -11.45 4.32
CA GLY A 181 -6.40 -11.56 3.27
C GLY A 181 -5.01 -12.01 3.72
N ALA A 182 -4.62 -11.85 4.99
CA ALA A 182 -3.33 -12.36 5.48
C ALA A 182 -3.36 -13.86 5.75
N ILE A 183 -4.52 -14.41 6.15
CA ILE A 183 -4.65 -15.81 6.56
C ILE A 183 -4.39 -16.79 5.42
N GLU A 184 -4.69 -16.41 4.17
CA GLU A 184 -4.50 -17.25 2.98
C GLU A 184 -3.03 -17.49 2.63
N PHE A 185 -2.12 -16.64 3.14
CA PHE A 185 -0.66 -16.73 2.94
C PHE A 185 0.08 -17.19 4.20
N MET A 186 -0.66 -17.46 5.27
CA MET A 186 -0.11 -17.70 6.60
C MET A 186 0.49 -19.09 6.71
N ALA A 187 1.71 -19.18 7.24
CA ALA A 187 2.32 -20.47 7.54
C ALA A 187 1.67 -21.13 8.77
N PRO A 188 1.63 -22.47 8.83
CA PRO A 188 1.03 -23.23 9.93
C PRO A 188 1.45 -22.75 11.35
N GLU A 189 2.74 -22.58 11.58
CA GLU A 189 3.33 -22.19 12.84
C GLU A 189 2.98 -20.77 13.31
N GLN A 190 2.53 -19.91 12.39
CA GLN A 190 2.08 -18.57 12.76
C GLN A 190 0.79 -18.59 13.59
N SER A 191 -0.01 -19.66 13.45
CA SER A 191 -1.20 -19.86 14.28
C SER A 191 -0.86 -19.98 15.78
N GLU A 192 0.34 -20.47 16.08
CA GLU A 192 0.90 -20.59 17.43
C GLU A 192 1.70 -19.34 17.84
N GLY A 193 1.79 -18.34 16.95
CA GLY A 193 2.55 -17.10 17.18
C GLY A 193 4.04 -17.23 16.90
N GLN A 194 4.49 -18.32 16.29
CA GLN A 194 5.89 -18.49 15.91
C GLN A 194 6.18 -17.74 14.62
N MET A 195 7.38 -17.15 14.54
CA MET A 195 7.88 -16.48 13.36
C MET A 195 9.31 -16.95 13.09
N LEU A 196 9.45 -17.79 12.08
CA LEU A 196 10.71 -18.41 11.67
C LEU A 196 11.15 -17.84 10.30
N PHE A 197 12.36 -18.15 9.84
CA PHE A 197 12.74 -17.87 8.44
C PHE A 197 11.94 -18.74 7.47
N GLU A 198 11.66 -19.97 7.86
CA GLU A 198 10.83 -20.93 7.16
C GLU A 198 9.38 -20.49 7.00
N THR A 199 8.91 -19.54 7.84
CA THR A 199 7.60 -18.91 7.72
C THR A 199 7.52 -18.05 6.46
N ASP A 200 8.53 -17.23 6.20
CA ASP A 200 8.62 -16.43 4.97
C ASP A 200 8.74 -17.32 3.73
N VAL A 201 9.47 -18.44 3.85
CA VAL A 201 9.59 -19.44 2.77
C VAL A 201 8.23 -20.08 2.43
N TYR A 202 7.39 -20.34 3.43
CA TYR A 202 6.05 -20.86 3.20
C TYR A 202 5.18 -19.87 2.41
N SER A 203 5.10 -18.65 2.89
CA SER A 203 4.30 -17.58 2.25
C SER A 203 4.79 -17.27 0.82
N TYR A 204 6.11 -17.34 0.58
CA TYR A 204 6.68 -17.33 -0.77
C TYR A 204 6.14 -18.46 -1.63
N GLY A 205 6.08 -19.70 -1.09
CA GLY A 205 5.49 -20.84 -1.79
C GLY A 205 4.03 -20.63 -2.16
N VAL A 206 3.25 -19.99 -1.26
CA VAL A 206 1.84 -19.65 -1.53
C VAL A 206 1.71 -18.66 -2.68
N ILE A 207 2.57 -17.62 -2.74
CA ILE A 207 2.58 -16.67 -3.88
C ILE A 207 2.83 -17.42 -5.20
N LEU A 208 3.88 -18.24 -5.28
CA LEU A 208 4.18 -18.94 -6.54
C LEU A 208 3.07 -19.92 -6.93
N TYR A 209 2.46 -20.58 -5.95
CA TYR A 209 1.28 -21.40 -6.18
C TYR A 209 0.14 -20.57 -6.78
N GLU A 210 -0.20 -19.44 -6.16
CA GLU A 210 -1.25 -18.55 -6.62
C GLU A 210 -1.03 -18.08 -8.06
N LEU A 211 0.19 -17.68 -8.40
CA LEU A 211 0.53 -17.20 -9.75
C LEU A 211 0.40 -18.29 -10.82
N LEU A 212 0.71 -19.56 -10.47
CA LEU A 212 0.55 -20.69 -11.40
C LEU A 212 -0.89 -21.19 -11.47
N ALA A 213 -1.56 -21.32 -10.33
CA ALA A 213 -2.89 -21.92 -10.22
C ALA A 213 -4.04 -20.93 -10.48
N GLY A 214 -3.78 -19.59 -10.34
CA GLY A 214 -4.79 -18.54 -10.44
C GLY A 214 -5.61 -18.33 -9.17
N GLN A 215 -5.25 -19.01 -8.10
CA GLN A 215 -5.82 -18.85 -6.76
C GLN A 215 -4.86 -19.42 -5.71
N VAL A 216 -5.01 -18.99 -4.46
CA VAL A 216 -4.26 -19.54 -3.33
C VAL A 216 -4.66 -20.99 -3.04
N PRO A 217 -3.82 -21.78 -2.33
CA PRO A 217 -4.14 -23.19 -2.02
C PRO A 217 -5.44 -23.39 -1.24
N PHE A 218 -5.73 -22.47 -0.32
CA PHE A 218 -6.90 -22.51 0.56
C PHE A 218 -7.56 -21.14 0.57
N PRO A 219 -8.45 -20.84 -0.42
CA PRO A 219 -9.07 -19.52 -0.57
C PRO A 219 -10.18 -19.30 0.47
N LEU A 220 -10.34 -18.05 0.90
CA LEU A 220 -11.49 -17.60 1.65
C LEU A 220 -12.75 -17.66 0.75
N THR A 221 -13.81 -18.27 1.25
CA THR A 221 -15.11 -18.32 0.57
C THR A 221 -15.98 -17.10 0.91
N ASP A 222 -15.78 -16.55 2.10
CA ASP A 222 -16.41 -15.34 2.61
C ASP A 222 -15.53 -14.68 3.69
N ASN A 223 -15.99 -13.54 4.22
CA ASN A 223 -15.28 -12.84 5.30
C ASN A 223 -15.63 -13.36 6.71
N GLY A 224 -16.37 -14.46 6.81
CA GLY A 224 -16.84 -15.03 8.06
C GLY A 224 -15.74 -15.78 8.86
N GLN A 225 -15.99 -15.97 10.14
CA GLN A 225 -15.07 -16.73 11.01
C GLN A 225 -14.95 -18.20 10.59
N LYS A 226 -16.04 -18.78 10.05
CA LYS A 226 -16.04 -20.18 9.59
C LYS A 226 -15.07 -20.37 8.43
N SER A 227 -15.15 -19.52 7.39
CA SER A 227 -14.26 -19.56 6.25
C SER A 227 -12.79 -19.38 6.66
N ARG A 228 -12.51 -18.48 7.60
CA ARG A 228 -11.16 -18.30 8.15
C ARG A 228 -10.64 -19.55 8.86
N ASN A 229 -11.48 -20.22 9.62
CA ASN A 229 -11.10 -21.47 10.29
C ASN A 229 -10.84 -22.59 9.26
N GLU A 230 -11.62 -22.65 8.19
CA GLU A 230 -11.41 -23.61 7.10
C GLU A 230 -10.06 -23.38 6.40
N VAL A 231 -9.70 -22.13 6.11
CA VAL A 231 -8.39 -21.76 5.58
C VAL A 231 -7.27 -22.18 6.53
N LEU A 232 -7.42 -21.87 7.82
CA LEU A 232 -6.43 -22.23 8.83
C LEU A 232 -6.22 -23.75 8.91
N VAL A 233 -7.31 -24.53 8.95
CA VAL A 233 -7.26 -26.00 8.92
C VAL A 233 -6.59 -26.49 7.62
N GLY A 234 -6.87 -25.83 6.48
CA GLY A 234 -6.20 -26.10 5.22
C GLY A 234 -4.69 -25.98 5.32
N HIS A 235 -4.20 -24.87 5.86
CA HIS A 235 -2.76 -24.66 6.05
C HIS A 235 -2.15 -25.66 7.06
N LEU A 236 -2.86 -26.03 8.11
CA LEU A 236 -2.37 -26.95 9.13
C LEU A 236 -2.38 -28.42 8.69
N GLU A 237 -3.46 -28.89 8.07
CA GLU A 237 -3.75 -30.32 7.98
C GLU A 237 -3.96 -30.85 6.56
N LEU A 238 -4.57 -30.03 5.65
CA LEU A 238 -4.98 -30.52 4.36
C LEU A 238 -3.82 -30.61 3.37
N ALA A 239 -3.88 -31.57 2.48
CA ALA A 239 -2.96 -31.62 1.33
C ALA A 239 -3.16 -30.39 0.43
N VAL A 240 -2.07 -29.86 -0.08
CA VAL A 240 -2.11 -28.76 -1.06
C VAL A 240 -2.75 -29.29 -2.35
N PRO A 241 -3.77 -28.62 -2.92
CA PRO A 241 -4.39 -29.01 -4.17
C PRO A 241 -3.38 -29.05 -5.34
N ASP A 242 -3.67 -29.86 -6.35
CA ASP A 242 -2.79 -29.98 -7.52
C ASP A 242 -2.75 -28.67 -8.33
N ILE A 243 -1.54 -28.14 -8.50
CA ILE A 243 -1.31 -26.87 -9.22
C ILE A 243 -1.71 -26.99 -10.69
N LEU A 244 -1.37 -28.13 -11.33
CA LEU A 244 -1.58 -28.30 -12.76
C LEU A 244 -3.05 -28.47 -13.11
N GLU A 245 -3.80 -29.16 -12.25
CA GLU A 245 -5.24 -29.23 -12.39
C GLU A 245 -5.91 -27.88 -12.35
N LEU A 246 -5.60 -27.07 -11.34
CA LEU A 246 -6.14 -25.70 -11.21
C LEU A 246 -5.66 -24.78 -12.33
N ARG A 247 -4.38 -24.88 -12.71
CA ARG A 247 -3.85 -24.13 -13.84
C ARG A 247 -4.61 -24.42 -15.12
N GLN A 248 -4.89 -25.70 -15.41
CA GLN A 248 -5.65 -26.10 -16.60
C GLN A 248 -7.07 -25.50 -16.61
N GLN A 249 -7.74 -25.45 -15.45
CA GLN A 249 -9.07 -24.86 -15.30
C GLN A 249 -9.05 -23.34 -15.50
N ASN A 250 -7.96 -22.67 -15.13
CA ASN A 250 -7.81 -21.21 -15.16
C ASN A 250 -7.04 -20.69 -16.39
N LEU A 251 -6.72 -21.56 -17.38
CA LEU A 251 -6.10 -21.10 -18.63
C LEU A 251 -6.98 -20.09 -19.35
N PRO A 252 -6.44 -18.92 -19.75
CA PRO A 252 -7.19 -17.89 -20.43
C PRO A 252 -7.82 -18.37 -21.74
N GLY A 253 -9.10 -18.09 -21.94
CA GLY A 253 -9.84 -18.50 -23.12
C GLY A 253 -9.30 -17.89 -24.42
N ASN A 254 -8.69 -16.71 -24.33
CA ASN A 254 -8.09 -15.96 -25.43
C ASN A 254 -6.71 -16.48 -25.86
N TRP A 255 -6.10 -17.43 -25.11
CA TRP A 255 -4.83 -18.04 -25.50
C TRP A 255 -5.03 -19.08 -26.60
N SER A 256 -4.14 -19.10 -27.60
CA SER A 256 -4.13 -20.16 -28.60
C SER A 256 -3.86 -21.54 -27.98
N GLU A 257 -4.35 -22.60 -28.59
CA GLU A 257 -4.12 -23.98 -28.10
C GLU A 257 -2.63 -24.33 -27.99
N ALA A 258 -1.81 -23.83 -28.91
CA ALA A 258 -0.36 -23.98 -28.86
C ALA A 258 0.24 -23.27 -27.61
N LYS A 259 -0.23 -22.06 -27.29
CA LYS A 259 0.20 -21.34 -26.08
C LYS A 259 -0.27 -22.06 -24.82
N LYS A 260 -1.52 -22.54 -24.78
CA LYS A 260 -2.04 -23.31 -23.65
C LYS A 260 -1.21 -24.59 -23.41
N ALA A 261 -0.92 -25.33 -24.47
CA ALA A 261 -0.10 -26.53 -24.38
C ALA A 261 1.33 -26.22 -23.91
N HIS A 262 1.92 -25.12 -24.35
CA HIS A 262 3.24 -24.67 -23.90
C HIS A 262 3.21 -24.27 -22.42
N GLU A 263 2.24 -23.47 -22.01
CA GLU A 263 2.11 -22.97 -20.63
C GLU A 263 1.72 -24.05 -19.61
N MET A 264 1.22 -25.23 -20.08
CA MET A 264 1.03 -26.41 -19.23
C MET A 264 2.33 -27.19 -18.99
N GLN A 265 3.43 -26.86 -19.71
CA GLN A 265 4.74 -27.50 -19.51
C GLN A 265 5.49 -26.75 -18.35
N VAL A 266 4.93 -26.84 -17.16
CA VAL A 266 5.58 -26.26 -15.97
C VAL A 266 6.81 -27.09 -15.61
N PRO A 267 8.01 -26.49 -15.45
CA PRO A 267 9.21 -27.23 -15.09
C PRO A 267 9.04 -28.00 -13.77
N ALA A 268 9.41 -29.27 -13.76
CA ALA A 268 9.28 -30.12 -12.57
C ALA A 268 10.04 -29.58 -11.36
N TRP A 269 11.19 -28.89 -11.59
CA TRP A 269 11.94 -28.28 -10.51
C TRP A 269 11.15 -27.15 -9.82
N LEU A 270 10.36 -26.35 -10.57
CA LEU A 270 9.55 -25.27 -10.02
C LEU A 270 8.43 -25.84 -9.14
N LEU A 271 7.74 -26.87 -9.62
CA LEU A 271 6.73 -27.60 -8.83
C LEU A 271 7.33 -28.19 -7.55
N ASN A 272 8.53 -28.79 -7.64
CA ASN A 272 9.24 -29.33 -6.47
C ASN A 272 9.65 -28.23 -5.47
N VAL A 273 10.10 -27.07 -5.95
CA VAL A 273 10.42 -25.93 -5.08
C VAL A 273 9.18 -25.45 -4.35
N ILE A 274 8.07 -25.27 -5.07
CA ILE A 274 6.79 -24.83 -4.47
C ILE A 274 6.31 -25.87 -3.46
N GLY A 275 6.28 -27.15 -3.82
CA GLY A 275 5.88 -28.22 -2.92
C GLY A 275 6.72 -28.26 -1.65
N LYS A 276 8.05 -28.08 -1.76
CA LYS A 276 8.95 -28.01 -0.60
C LYS A 276 8.71 -26.78 0.26
N CYS A 277 8.43 -25.63 -0.34
CA CYS A 277 8.07 -24.44 0.42
C CYS A 277 6.76 -24.62 1.20
N LEU A 278 5.80 -25.37 0.66
CA LEU A 278 4.47 -25.59 1.24
C LEU A 278 4.40 -26.80 2.20
N GLU A 279 5.55 -27.41 2.56
CA GLU A 279 5.61 -28.44 3.59
C GLU A 279 5.04 -27.88 4.92
N LYS A 280 4.24 -28.74 5.60
CA LYS A 280 3.56 -28.32 6.83
C LYS A 280 4.53 -28.04 7.97
N LEU A 281 5.56 -28.87 8.11
CA LEU A 281 6.58 -28.74 9.14
C LEU A 281 7.71 -27.82 8.65
N PRO A 282 8.06 -26.76 9.40
CA PRO A 282 9.09 -25.80 9.00
C PRO A 282 10.44 -26.45 8.64
N GLN A 283 10.86 -27.47 9.40
CA GLN A 283 12.15 -28.18 9.17
C GLN A 283 12.21 -28.93 7.84
N ASN A 284 11.10 -29.19 7.19
CA ASN A 284 11.06 -29.84 5.87
C ASN A 284 11.21 -28.85 4.72
N ARG A 285 11.09 -27.54 4.99
CA ARG A 285 11.22 -26.46 4.01
C ARG A 285 12.69 -26.12 3.75
N TYR A 286 12.94 -25.06 3.00
CA TYR A 286 14.25 -24.41 2.98
C TYR A 286 14.43 -23.65 4.28
N ALA A 287 15.58 -23.80 4.91
CA ALA A 287 15.87 -23.23 6.23
C ALA A 287 15.79 -21.68 6.27
N ASP A 288 16.05 -21.06 5.12
CA ASP A 288 16.04 -19.60 4.97
C ASP A 288 15.97 -19.18 3.50
N GLY A 289 15.90 -17.87 3.26
CA GLY A 289 15.90 -17.30 1.91
C GLY A 289 17.17 -17.56 1.13
N MET A 290 18.31 -17.71 1.79
CA MET A 290 19.59 -18.00 1.11
C MET A 290 19.58 -19.41 0.52
N LYS A 291 19.09 -20.41 1.27
CA LYS A 291 18.94 -21.78 0.78
C LYS A 291 17.87 -21.88 -0.31
N LEU A 292 16.83 -21.09 -0.21
CA LEU A 292 15.81 -20.98 -1.25
C LEU A 292 16.41 -20.38 -2.54
N GLN A 293 17.11 -19.25 -2.44
CA GLN A 293 17.77 -18.61 -3.58
C GLN A 293 18.78 -19.53 -4.26
N GLU A 294 19.62 -20.23 -3.49
CA GLU A 294 20.55 -21.22 -4.00
C GLU A 294 19.84 -22.29 -4.86
N ALA A 295 18.69 -22.78 -4.39
CA ALA A 295 17.89 -23.76 -5.12
C ALA A 295 17.31 -23.19 -6.41
N ILE A 296 16.77 -21.96 -6.39
CA ILE A 296 16.21 -21.28 -7.59
C ILE A 296 17.31 -21.07 -8.64
N VAL A 297 18.44 -20.47 -8.26
CA VAL A 297 19.56 -20.18 -9.18
C VAL A 297 20.10 -21.44 -9.81
N LYS A 298 20.34 -22.48 -9.00
CA LYS A 298 20.84 -23.78 -9.50
C LYS A 298 19.93 -24.39 -10.57
N ASN A 299 18.63 -24.38 -10.35
CA ASN A 299 17.67 -24.99 -11.26
C ASN A 299 17.43 -24.16 -12.52
N SER A 300 17.35 -22.82 -12.40
CA SER A 300 17.17 -21.93 -13.55
C SER A 300 18.36 -21.94 -14.50
N VAL A 301 19.59 -22.04 -13.97
CA VAL A 301 20.82 -22.19 -14.79
C VAL A 301 20.87 -23.54 -15.48
N ALA A 302 20.49 -24.63 -14.79
CA ALA A 302 20.45 -25.97 -15.39
C ALA A 302 19.46 -26.05 -16.56
N GLU A 303 18.32 -25.38 -16.45
CA GLU A 303 17.32 -25.29 -17.51
C GLU A 303 17.83 -24.47 -18.70
N SER A 304 18.46 -23.33 -18.45
CA SER A 304 19.07 -22.50 -19.49
C SER A 304 20.17 -23.23 -20.26
N GLY A 305 20.96 -24.06 -19.57
CA GLY A 305 21.98 -24.92 -20.18
C GLY A 305 21.36 -25.99 -21.10
N ASN A 306 20.23 -26.58 -20.73
CA ASN A 306 19.48 -27.53 -21.53
C ASN A 306 18.71 -26.86 -22.68
N ALA A 307 18.15 -25.67 -22.47
CA ALA A 307 17.46 -24.86 -23.48
C ALA A 307 18.43 -24.41 -24.58
N GLY A 308 19.68 -24.07 -24.24
CA GLY A 308 20.70 -23.72 -25.22
C GLY A 308 21.03 -24.88 -26.19
N ARG A 309 20.69 -26.11 -25.80
CA ARG A 309 20.77 -27.32 -26.68
C ARG A 309 19.49 -27.49 -27.50
N ALA A 310 18.35 -27.05 -27.02
CA ALA A 310 17.03 -27.09 -27.68
C ALA A 310 16.78 -25.93 -28.65
N VAL A 311 17.38 -24.74 -28.40
CA VAL A 311 17.18 -23.49 -29.18
C VAL A 311 17.73 -23.56 -30.61
N ARG A 312 18.40 -24.64 -30.99
CA ARG A 312 18.69 -24.92 -32.41
C ARG A 312 17.47 -25.42 -33.23
N LEU A 313 16.28 -25.48 -32.63
CA LEU A 313 15.07 -26.05 -33.28
C LEU A 313 13.82 -25.16 -33.29
N ALA A 314 13.87 -23.91 -32.87
CA ALA A 314 12.64 -23.12 -32.82
C ALA A 314 12.77 -21.69 -33.27
N ASP A 315 12.66 -21.45 -34.60
CA ASP A 315 12.24 -20.16 -35.18
C ASP A 315 10.79 -19.77 -34.79
N ALA A 316 10.06 -20.66 -34.07
CA ALA A 316 8.71 -20.40 -33.58
C ALA A 316 8.70 -19.61 -32.28
N ASP A 317 9.78 -19.58 -31.49
CA ASP A 317 9.84 -18.96 -30.16
C ASP A 317 10.06 -17.44 -30.20
N THR A 318 10.67 -16.92 -31.28
CA THR A 318 10.81 -15.48 -31.47
C THR A 318 9.48 -14.76 -31.67
N SER A 319 8.50 -15.42 -32.28
CA SER A 319 7.16 -14.84 -32.46
C SER A 319 6.36 -14.76 -31.14
N LEU A 320 6.51 -15.75 -30.25
CA LEU A 320 5.88 -15.74 -28.92
C LEU A 320 6.51 -14.70 -28.00
N LEU A 321 7.83 -14.56 -28.03
CA LEU A 321 8.55 -13.53 -27.30
C LEU A 321 8.19 -12.10 -27.79
N GLN A 322 8.02 -11.94 -29.12
CA GLN A 322 7.53 -10.69 -29.70
C GLN A 322 6.09 -10.39 -29.28
N MET A 323 5.18 -11.37 -29.32
CA MET A 323 3.79 -11.19 -28.88
C MET A 323 3.71 -10.81 -27.38
N GLU A 324 4.50 -11.42 -26.52
CA GLU A 324 4.51 -11.11 -25.10
C GLU A 324 5.13 -9.72 -24.83
N ASN A 325 6.18 -9.37 -25.57
CA ASN A 325 6.76 -8.02 -25.50
C ASN A 325 5.77 -6.97 -25.99
N ASP A 326 5.06 -7.21 -27.08
CA ASP A 326 4.03 -6.32 -27.61
C ASP A 326 2.83 -6.19 -26.64
N ARG A 327 2.46 -7.29 -25.97
CA ARG A 327 1.45 -7.28 -24.92
C ARG A 327 1.88 -6.45 -23.71
N LEU A 328 3.08 -6.67 -23.21
CA LEU A 328 3.65 -5.90 -22.10
C LEU A 328 3.78 -4.42 -22.46
N GLN A 329 4.20 -4.10 -23.69
CA GLN A 329 4.25 -2.72 -24.16
C GLN A 329 2.86 -2.09 -24.30
N THR A 330 1.86 -2.87 -24.70
CA THR A 330 0.47 -2.40 -24.80
C THR A 330 -0.10 -2.14 -23.41
N LEU A 331 0.18 -3.02 -22.43
CA LEU A 331 -0.19 -2.83 -21.03
C LEU A 331 0.51 -1.60 -20.43
N LEU A 332 1.79 -1.42 -20.72
CA LEU A 332 2.56 -0.22 -20.32
C LEU A 332 1.95 1.06 -20.91
N ARG A 333 1.58 1.06 -22.20
CA ARG A 333 0.91 2.21 -22.85
C ARG A 333 -0.44 2.48 -22.20
N ASN A 334 -1.27 1.46 -22.02
CA ASN A 334 -2.58 1.61 -21.38
C ASN A 334 -2.45 2.14 -19.95
N TYR A 335 -1.43 1.71 -19.22
CA TYR A 335 -1.15 2.20 -17.86
C TYR A 335 -0.65 3.65 -17.89
N GLN A 336 0.23 3.98 -18.81
CA GLN A 336 0.72 5.35 -19.02
C GLN A 336 -0.41 6.29 -19.47
N ASP A 337 -1.28 5.84 -20.38
CA ASP A 337 -2.44 6.61 -20.85
C ASP A 337 -3.48 6.80 -19.74
N THR A 338 -3.69 5.79 -18.89
CA THR A 338 -4.57 5.89 -17.73
C THR A 338 -3.97 6.79 -16.65
N ALA A 339 -2.65 6.77 -16.48
CA ALA A 339 -1.94 7.66 -15.55
C ALA A 339 -1.87 9.09 -16.11
N ALA A 340 -1.63 9.27 -17.40
CA ALA A 340 -1.64 10.57 -18.08
C ALA A 340 -3.05 11.19 -18.12
N GLY A 341 -4.09 10.38 -18.30
CA GLY A 341 -5.49 10.82 -18.24
C GLY A 341 -5.96 11.29 -16.85
N LYS A 342 -5.20 11.01 -15.79
CA LYS A 342 -5.48 11.49 -14.43
C LYS A 342 -4.69 12.73 -14.03
N VAL A 343 -3.69 13.12 -14.79
CA VAL A 343 -2.98 14.41 -14.61
C VAL A 343 -3.69 15.45 -15.47
N ALA A 344 -4.81 15.98 -14.98
CA ALA A 344 -5.36 17.19 -15.54
C ALA A 344 -4.33 18.29 -15.30
N ASP A 345 -3.72 18.80 -16.38
CA ASP A 345 -2.89 19.99 -16.35
C ASP A 345 -3.73 21.13 -15.74
N PRO A 346 -3.32 21.73 -14.61
CA PRO A 346 -4.11 22.77 -13.94
C PRO A 346 -4.25 24.04 -14.77
N THR A 347 -3.57 24.13 -15.91
CA THR A 347 -3.64 25.26 -16.86
C THR A 347 -4.65 25.05 -17.98
N VAL A 348 -5.22 23.86 -18.15
CA VAL A 348 -6.18 23.56 -19.19
C VAL A 348 -7.58 23.37 -18.58
N VAL A 349 -8.43 24.39 -18.72
CA VAL A 349 -9.85 24.28 -18.37
C VAL A 349 -10.55 23.57 -19.53
N VAL A 350 -10.84 22.28 -19.37
CA VAL A 350 -11.63 21.52 -20.35
C VAL A 350 -13.10 21.91 -20.19
N ILE A 351 -13.56 22.80 -21.05
CA ILE A 351 -14.97 23.17 -21.13
C ILE A 351 -15.65 22.18 -22.09
N SER A 352 -16.70 21.51 -21.62
CA SER A 352 -17.50 20.63 -22.50
C SER A 352 -18.12 21.42 -23.63
N LYS A 353 -18.17 20.83 -24.84
CA LYS A 353 -18.71 21.48 -26.04
C LYS A 353 -20.04 22.22 -25.84
N PRO A 354 -21.06 21.67 -25.12
CA PRO A 354 -22.31 22.38 -24.88
C PRO A 354 -22.13 23.63 -24.01
N VAL A 355 -21.25 23.60 -23.00
CA VAL A 355 -20.97 24.76 -22.13
C VAL A 355 -20.23 25.87 -22.90
N PHE A 356 -19.33 25.50 -23.80
CA PHE A 356 -18.63 26.43 -24.68
C PHE A 356 -19.60 27.18 -25.62
N PHE A 357 -20.56 26.46 -26.22
CA PHE A 357 -21.60 27.07 -27.06
C PHE A 357 -22.55 27.97 -26.26
N VAL A 358 -22.90 27.63 -25.03
CA VAL A 358 -23.73 28.49 -24.14
C VAL A 358 -22.97 29.78 -23.79
N LEU A 359 -21.67 29.71 -23.51
CA LEU A 359 -20.84 30.88 -23.23
C LEU A 359 -20.74 31.80 -24.45
N ILE A 360 -20.52 31.26 -25.65
CA ILE A 360 -20.47 32.05 -26.89
C ILE A 360 -21.83 32.71 -27.18
N MET A 361 -22.92 31.97 -27.01
CA MET A 361 -24.28 32.52 -27.16
C MET A 361 -24.53 33.67 -26.17
N GLY A 362 -24.09 33.52 -24.92
CA GLY A 362 -24.18 34.57 -23.90
C GLY A 362 -23.44 35.85 -24.30
N VAL A 363 -22.21 35.70 -24.82
CA VAL A 363 -21.40 36.84 -25.29
C VAL A 363 -22.05 37.51 -26.49
N VAL A 364 -22.58 36.76 -27.46
CA VAL A 364 -23.28 37.30 -28.63
C VAL A 364 -24.55 38.06 -28.26
N LEU A 365 -25.37 37.50 -27.35
CA LEU A 365 -26.58 38.16 -26.82
C LEU A 365 -26.24 39.44 -26.08
N MET A 366 -25.19 39.43 -25.27
CA MET A 366 -24.72 40.61 -24.54
C MET A 366 -24.21 41.72 -25.51
N ALA A 367 -23.50 41.36 -26.57
CA ALA A 367 -23.06 42.29 -27.61
C ALA A 367 -24.25 42.87 -28.39
N ALA A 368 -25.25 42.04 -28.71
CA ALA A 368 -26.48 42.49 -29.35
C ALA A 368 -27.30 43.44 -28.47
N PHE A 369 -27.38 43.15 -27.17
CA PHE A 369 -28.04 43.99 -26.15
C PHE A 369 -27.31 45.34 -26.00
N LEU A 370 -25.99 45.33 -25.97
CA LEU A 370 -25.17 46.54 -25.88
C LEU A 370 -25.35 47.39 -27.13
N SER A 371 -25.33 46.77 -28.31
CA SER A 371 -25.60 47.44 -29.59
C SER A 371 -26.98 48.06 -29.66
N TYR A 372 -28.00 47.31 -29.23
CA TYR A 372 -29.37 47.84 -29.16
C TYR A 372 -29.46 49.04 -28.18
N PHE A 373 -28.82 48.94 -27.02
CA PHE A 373 -28.81 50.03 -26.03
C PHE A 373 -28.10 51.29 -26.56
N LEU A 374 -26.98 51.12 -27.26
CA LEU A 374 -26.26 52.25 -27.89
C LEU A 374 -27.06 52.91 -29.03
N LEU A 375 -27.80 52.12 -29.82
CA LEU A 375 -28.64 52.64 -30.86
C LEU A 375 -29.86 53.41 -30.32
N PHE A 376 -30.47 52.89 -29.24
CA PHE A 376 -31.62 53.53 -28.60
C PHE A 376 -31.25 54.83 -27.84
N ARG A 377 -30.06 54.85 -27.22
CA ARG A 377 -29.54 56.07 -26.57
C ARG A 377 -29.30 57.21 -27.52
N ASN A 378 -28.98 56.91 -28.76
CA ASN A 378 -28.79 57.97 -29.81
C ASN A 378 -30.12 58.48 -30.39
N THR A 379 -31.25 57.83 -30.10
CA THR A 379 -32.58 58.27 -30.60
C THR A 379 -33.26 59.27 -29.70
N GLU A 380 -32.92 59.30 -28.42
CA GLU A 380 -33.56 60.26 -27.45
C GLU A 380 -32.91 61.66 -27.42
N GLN A 381 -31.80 61.89 -28.13
CA GLN A 381 -31.16 63.21 -28.14
C GLN A 381 -31.66 64.14 -29.28
N LYS A 382 -32.72 63.76 -30.04
CA LYS A 382 -33.16 64.57 -31.19
C LYS A 382 -34.54 65.24 -31.02
N VAL A 383 -35.20 65.14 -29.89
CA VAL A 383 -36.49 65.82 -29.67
C VAL A 383 -36.47 66.51 -28.29
N SER A 384 -35.99 67.72 -28.22
CA SER A 384 -36.61 68.81 -27.44
C SER A 384 -35.72 70.07 -27.49
N ARG A 385 -36.03 70.94 -28.40
CA ARG A 385 -35.74 72.39 -28.34
C ARG A 385 -37.02 73.09 -28.74
N THR A 386 -37.79 73.49 -27.75
CA THR A 386 -38.64 74.70 -27.79
C THR A 386 -38.98 75.07 -26.31
N GLN A 387 -38.48 76.19 -25.92
CA GLN A 387 -38.98 77.08 -24.88
C GLN A 387 -40.14 77.91 -25.47
N PRO A 388 -40.95 78.74 -24.72
CA PRO A 388 -40.74 79.30 -23.39
C PRO A 388 -42.07 79.43 -22.54
N ASP A 389 -41.97 79.86 -21.35
CA ASP A 389 -42.49 81.02 -20.65
C ASP A 389 -42.90 80.78 -19.20
N ARG A 390 -42.30 81.59 -18.39
CA ARG A 390 -42.66 82.23 -17.11
C ARG A 390 -44.05 81.99 -16.57
N VAL A 391 -44.13 81.76 -15.24
CA VAL A 391 -44.82 82.62 -14.26
C VAL A 391 -44.70 82.12 -12.79
N VAL A 392 -44.02 82.88 -11.96
CA VAL A 392 -44.31 83.40 -10.58
C VAL A 392 -44.61 82.36 -9.45
N VAL A 393 -43.81 82.54 -8.39
CA VAL A 393 -43.77 82.19 -6.96
C VAL A 393 -45.11 82.48 -6.24
N PRO A 394 -45.52 81.92 -5.05
CA PRO A 394 -44.75 81.95 -3.83
C PRO A 394 -44.93 80.72 -2.88
N ASP A 395 -43.85 80.49 -2.17
CA ASP A 395 -43.62 80.42 -0.70
C ASP A 395 -44.72 79.74 0.16
N THR A 396 -44.33 78.74 0.93
CA THR A 396 -44.44 78.72 2.40
C THR A 396 -43.88 77.39 2.96
N SER A 397 -42.83 77.57 3.72
CA SER A 397 -42.56 77.06 5.06
C SER A 397 -43.05 75.66 5.50
N GLY A 398 -42.08 74.97 6.06
CA GLY A 398 -42.36 74.03 7.14
C GLY A 398 -41.36 72.85 7.26
N LYS A 399 -40.30 73.11 7.98
CA LYS A 399 -39.71 72.31 9.05
C LYS A 399 -40.12 70.83 9.10
N SER A 400 -39.19 69.92 9.22
CA SER A 400 -38.39 69.45 10.32
C SER A 400 -38.13 67.94 10.13
N GLU A 401 -36.99 67.61 10.48
CA GLU A 401 -36.37 66.68 11.39
C GLU A 401 -35.86 65.34 10.83
N ARG A 402 -34.53 65.25 11.05
CA ARG A 402 -33.60 64.18 11.24
C ARG A 402 -34.21 62.94 11.94
N LYS A 403 -33.72 61.77 11.57
CA LYS A 403 -33.03 60.83 12.48
C LYS A 403 -32.42 59.69 11.71
N GLY A 404 -31.11 59.61 11.84
CA GLY A 404 -30.30 58.42 11.63
C GLY A 404 -30.41 57.49 12.83
N TYR A 405 -30.17 56.22 12.60
CA TYR A 405 -29.75 55.31 13.67
C TYR A 405 -28.78 54.28 13.12
N SER A 406 -27.57 54.36 13.63
CA SER A 406 -26.60 53.30 13.77
C SER A 406 -27.03 52.40 14.93
N TRP A 407 -26.79 51.11 14.86
CA TRP A 407 -26.72 50.28 16.06
C TRP A 407 -25.52 49.35 16.03
N ASP A 408 -24.70 49.66 17.00
CA ASP A 408 -23.64 48.85 17.56
C ASP A 408 -24.16 48.18 18.83
N ARG A 409 -23.65 46.94 19.08
CA ARG A 409 -23.29 46.40 20.40
C ARG A 409 -24.30 45.96 21.47
N ASP A 410 -24.05 44.75 21.89
CA ASP A 410 -23.89 44.28 23.30
C ASP A 410 -25.11 43.94 24.17
N LYS A 411 -24.88 42.79 24.83
CA LYS A 411 -25.18 42.43 26.23
C LYS A 411 -26.37 41.48 26.50
N GLU A 412 -25.96 40.31 26.98
CA GLU A 412 -25.99 39.83 28.38
C GLU A 412 -27.34 39.39 28.99
N ARG A 413 -27.20 38.23 29.66
CA ARG A 413 -27.88 37.73 30.91
C ARG A 413 -29.23 37.05 30.71
N ASP A 414 -29.59 36.08 31.45
CA ASP A 414 -29.18 35.41 32.68
C ASP A 414 -30.16 34.25 32.95
N THR A 415 -29.66 33.24 33.73
CA THR A 415 -30.34 32.43 34.76
C THR A 415 -31.53 31.52 34.37
N THR A 416 -31.57 30.26 34.78
CA THR A 416 -31.73 29.65 36.11
C THR A 416 -31.66 28.15 36.04
N GLU A 417 -30.86 27.51 36.90
CA GLU A 417 -31.16 26.60 38.01
C GLU A 417 -32.08 25.38 37.75
N ALA A 418 -31.57 24.16 38.03
CA ALA A 418 -31.71 23.40 39.27
C ALA A 418 -31.12 21.99 39.00
N ASP A 419 -30.13 21.54 39.76
CA ASP A 419 -30.11 20.73 40.99
C ASP A 419 -30.60 19.28 40.80
N THR A 420 -29.81 18.29 41.10
CA THR A 420 -29.60 17.56 42.35
C THR A 420 -28.75 16.30 42.18
N THR A 421 -27.72 16.21 43.03
CA THR A 421 -27.29 15.09 43.88
C THR A 421 -26.78 13.76 43.31
N GLY A 422 -25.59 13.37 43.83
CA GLY A 422 -25.14 12.00 43.89
C GLY A 422 -23.65 11.81 44.13
N ARG A 423 -23.18 12.21 45.34
CA ARG A 423 -21.85 11.86 45.88
C ARG A 423 -21.71 10.35 46.09
N ALA A 424 -20.55 9.81 45.74
CA ALA A 424 -19.90 8.77 46.59
C ALA A 424 -18.38 8.85 46.39
N TYR A 425 -17.71 9.31 47.44
CA TYR A 425 -16.28 9.15 47.67
C TYR A 425 -16.01 7.70 48.09
N TYR A 426 -14.94 7.11 47.55
CA TYR A 426 -14.19 6.07 48.24
C TYR A 426 -12.71 6.46 48.22
N GLU A 427 -12.26 6.95 49.40
CA GLU A 427 -10.87 6.93 49.79
C GLU A 427 -10.55 5.50 50.23
N GLY A 428 -9.51 4.92 49.66
CA GLY A 428 -8.91 3.67 50.08
C GLY A 428 -7.39 3.81 50.08
N GLU A 429 -6.84 4.11 51.23
CA GLU A 429 -5.40 4.04 51.51
C GLU A 429 -4.88 2.64 51.22
N THR A 430 -3.86 2.53 50.34
CA THR A 430 -3.05 1.29 50.25
C THR A 430 -1.62 1.60 50.70
N LYS A 431 -1.24 0.96 51.78
CA LYS A 431 0.12 0.89 52.32
C LYS A 431 1.09 0.25 51.32
N PRO A 432 2.36 0.67 51.29
CA PRO A 432 3.37 0.07 50.41
C PRO A 432 3.73 -1.35 50.89
N VAL A 433 3.65 -2.29 49.96
CA VAL A 433 4.13 -3.68 50.13
C VAL A 433 5.64 -3.68 49.93
N GLN A 434 6.39 -4.06 50.98
CA GLN A 434 7.82 -4.34 50.91
C GLN A 434 8.05 -5.66 50.16
N LEU A 435 8.70 -5.60 49.03
CA LEU A 435 9.18 -6.76 48.29
C LEU A 435 10.48 -7.25 48.93
N LYS A 436 10.51 -8.53 49.29
CA LYS A 436 11.73 -9.23 49.74
C LYS A 436 12.71 -9.38 48.54
N PRO A 437 14.02 -9.26 48.77
CA PRO A 437 15.01 -9.46 47.72
C PRO A 437 15.08 -10.93 47.29
N VAL A 438 15.14 -11.12 45.97
CA VAL A 438 15.36 -12.40 45.30
C VAL A 438 16.84 -12.78 45.44
N PRO A 439 17.19 -14.03 45.83
CA PRO A 439 18.58 -14.47 45.95
C PRO A 439 19.20 -14.58 44.54
N GLN A 440 20.43 -14.07 44.43
CA GLN A 440 21.27 -14.22 43.23
C GLN A 440 21.80 -15.65 43.14
N PRO A 441 21.92 -16.25 41.95
CA PRO A 441 22.54 -17.53 41.76
C PRO A 441 24.06 -17.40 41.94
N GLU A 442 24.68 -18.33 42.65
CA GLU A 442 26.10 -18.49 42.82
C GLU A 442 26.79 -18.86 41.47
N PRO A 443 28.05 -18.43 41.22
CA PRO A 443 28.78 -18.78 40.01
C PRO A 443 29.24 -20.24 40.07
N ASP A 444 28.82 -20.99 39.05
CA ASP A 444 29.24 -22.40 38.86
C ASP A 444 30.66 -22.44 38.33
N THR A 445 31.60 -22.78 39.19
CA THR A 445 33.02 -23.04 38.87
C THR A 445 33.21 -24.52 38.53
N THR A 446 32.90 -24.91 37.31
CA THR A 446 33.38 -26.19 36.78
C THR A 446 34.60 -25.95 35.87
N VAL A 447 35.73 -26.22 36.44
CA VAL A 447 37.04 -26.28 35.72
C VAL A 447 37.03 -27.56 34.89
N LEU A 448 36.97 -27.45 33.57
CA LEU A 448 37.23 -28.55 32.65
C LEU A 448 38.74 -28.57 32.32
N ASN A 449 39.42 -29.58 32.81
CA ASN A 449 40.77 -29.99 32.42
C ASN A 449 40.77 -30.42 30.95
N LEU A 450 41.53 -29.72 30.16
CA LEU A 450 41.96 -30.14 28.82
C LEU A 450 43.17 -31.06 28.97
N ASP A 451 42.98 -32.33 28.75
CA ASP A 451 44.07 -33.28 28.51
C ASP A 451 44.34 -33.40 27.02
N THR A 452 45.45 -32.89 26.61
CA THR A 452 46.06 -33.06 25.28
C THR A 452 46.77 -34.40 25.20
N THR A 453 46.34 -35.29 24.30
CA THR A 453 47.23 -36.33 23.75
C THR A 453 46.93 -36.54 22.29
N VAL A 454 47.87 -36.09 21.48
CA VAL A 454 48.05 -36.42 20.07
C VAL A 454 48.66 -37.79 19.96
N HIS A 455 48.09 -38.68 19.15
CA HIS A 455 48.81 -39.77 18.48
C HIS A 455 48.20 -40.05 17.10
N PHE A 456 49.08 -39.85 16.09
CA PHE A 456 49.18 -40.36 14.71
C PHE A 456 47.92 -40.59 13.89
#